data_596c4f2f47c019ac4112af7b3bd55749
#
_entry.id   596c4f2f47c019ac4112af7b3bd55749
#
_cell.length_a   1.000
_cell.length_b   1.000
_cell.length_c   1.000
_cell.angle_alpha   90.00
_cell.angle_beta   90.00
_cell.angle_gamma   90.00
#
_symmetry.space_group_name_H-M   'P 1'
#
loop_
_entity.id
_entity.type
_entity.pdbx_description
1 polymer ?
#
loop_
_entity_poly.entity_id
_entity_poly.type
_entity_poly.pdbx_seq_one_letter_code
_entity_poly.pdbx_strand_id
1 'polypeptide(L)'
;MWLGIEPEAFKLTQGDVKEFSSSKWATRGFCATCGSTLTYRVNDNTDEIDVAGGTLDDPGAAAPKFQIFKKDSPRFMQGFDETLPEKDVEAYFNGLRER
;
A
#
# COMPACT_ATOMS: atom_id res chain seq x y z
N MET A 1 1.97 -6.07 3.00
CA MET A 1 1.81 -6.18 1.53
C MET A 1 0.70 -5.26 1.06
N TRP A 2 0.95 -4.54 0.00
CA TRP A 2 -0.02 -3.62 -0.58
C TRP A 2 -0.32 -4.00 -2.03
N LEU A 3 -1.59 -3.91 -2.41
CA LEU A 3 -2.05 -4.13 -3.79
C LEU A 3 -2.49 -2.80 -4.37
N GLY A 4 -1.75 -2.30 -5.37
CA GLY A 4 -2.10 -1.08 -6.09
C GLY A 4 -3.18 -1.34 -7.11
N ILE A 5 -4.26 -0.57 -7.05
CA ILE A 5 -5.37 -0.66 -7.99
C ILE A 5 -5.80 0.73 -8.46
N GLU A 6 -6.50 0.79 -9.58
CA GLU A 6 -7.11 2.03 -10.02
C GLU A 6 -8.23 2.44 -9.04
N PRO A 7 -8.32 3.73 -8.65
CA PRO A 7 -9.35 4.17 -7.70
C PRO A 7 -10.77 3.80 -8.10
N GLU A 8 -11.06 3.78 -9.39
CA GLU A 8 -12.38 3.43 -9.92
C GLU A 8 -12.74 1.96 -9.66
N ALA A 9 -11.73 1.10 -9.48
CA ALA A 9 -11.93 -0.31 -9.17
C ALA A 9 -12.21 -0.55 -7.70
N PHE A 10 -11.96 0.44 -6.84
CA PHE A 10 -12.24 0.33 -5.41
C PHE A 10 -13.67 0.74 -5.11
N LYS A 11 -14.42 -0.17 -4.48
CA LYS A 11 -15.79 0.11 -4.05
C LYS A 11 -16.00 -0.41 -2.64
N LEU A 12 -16.39 0.48 -1.74
CA LEU A 12 -16.79 0.09 -0.39
C LEU A 12 -18.23 -0.42 -0.43
N THR A 13 -18.43 -1.69 -0.09
CA THR A 13 -19.75 -2.32 -0.14
C THR A 13 -20.44 -2.39 1.21
N GLN A 14 -19.68 -2.32 2.30
CA GLN A 14 -20.19 -2.41 3.66
C GLN A 14 -19.24 -1.71 4.63
N GLY A 15 -19.81 -1.11 5.67
CA GLY A 15 -19.05 -0.44 6.71
C GLY A 15 -18.53 0.93 6.30
N ASP A 16 -17.66 1.49 7.14
CA ASP A 16 -17.08 2.80 6.93
C ASP A 16 -15.56 2.73 7.01
N VAL A 17 -14.91 3.45 6.10
CA VAL A 17 -13.48 3.70 6.15
C VAL A 17 -13.23 5.08 6.72
N LYS A 18 -12.47 5.14 7.80
CA LYS A 18 -12.00 6.39 8.38
C LYS A 18 -10.61 6.68 7.84
N GLU A 19 -10.32 7.94 7.53
CA GLU A 19 -9.04 8.33 6.97
C GLU A 19 -8.23 9.16 7.94
N PHE A 20 -6.91 9.00 7.88
CA PHE A 20 -5.95 9.76 8.66
C PHE A 20 -4.78 10.18 7.78
N SER A 21 -4.48 11.48 7.77
CA SER A 21 -3.29 11.99 7.07
C SER A 21 -2.06 11.64 7.91
N SER A 22 -1.42 10.52 7.58
CA SER A 22 -0.25 10.04 8.32
C SER A 22 0.99 10.90 8.08
N SER A 23 0.99 11.65 7.00
CA SER A 23 2.00 12.65 6.66
C SER A 23 1.39 13.65 5.68
N LYS A 24 2.15 14.68 5.32
CA LYS A 24 1.70 15.61 4.27
C LYS A 24 1.61 14.95 2.88
N TRP A 25 2.21 13.78 2.72
CA TRP A 25 2.25 13.07 1.44
C TRP A 25 1.23 11.96 1.30
N ALA A 26 0.74 11.42 2.42
CA ALA A 26 -0.03 10.19 2.38
C ALA A 26 -1.23 10.21 3.33
N THR A 27 -2.27 9.50 2.93
CA THR A 27 -3.48 9.29 3.71
C THR A 27 -3.71 7.80 3.87
N ARG A 28 -3.97 7.36 5.10
CA ARG A 28 -4.26 5.97 5.43
C ARG A 28 -5.73 5.79 5.76
N GLY A 29 -6.32 4.72 5.24
CA GLY A 29 -7.69 4.35 5.54
C GLY A 29 -7.73 3.13 6.45
N PHE A 30 -8.64 3.13 7.40
CA PHE A 30 -8.81 2.03 8.35
C PHE A 30 -10.29 1.83 8.66
N CYS A 31 -10.61 0.61 9.12
CA CYS A 31 -11.98 0.30 9.50
C CYS A 31 -12.40 1.14 10.72
N ALA A 32 -13.50 1.87 10.59
CA ALA A 32 -14.00 2.70 11.68
C ALA A 32 -14.48 1.88 12.90
N THR A 33 -14.80 0.61 12.70
CA THR A 33 -15.30 -0.27 13.76
C THR A 33 -14.17 -0.99 14.50
N CYS A 34 -13.22 -1.57 13.79
CA CYS A 34 -12.18 -2.41 14.42
C CYS A 34 -10.75 -1.87 14.28
N GLY A 35 -10.54 -0.81 13.51
CA GLY A 35 -9.24 -0.21 13.32
C GLY A 35 -8.31 -0.93 12.34
N SER A 36 -8.75 -1.99 11.68
CA SER A 36 -7.92 -2.70 10.69
C SER A 36 -7.46 -1.77 9.59
N THR A 37 -6.17 -1.84 9.25
CA THR A 37 -5.60 -1.11 8.11
C THR A 37 -6.21 -1.62 6.81
N LEU A 38 -6.74 -0.71 6.00
CA LEU A 38 -7.42 -1.05 4.75
C LEU A 38 -6.76 -0.47 3.52
N THR A 39 -6.46 0.82 3.52
CA THR A 39 -5.98 1.53 2.33
C THR A 39 -4.81 2.45 2.64
N TYR A 40 -4.05 2.74 1.60
CA TYR A 40 -2.99 3.74 1.62
C TYR A 40 -3.00 4.46 0.28
N ARG A 41 -2.92 5.77 0.28
CA ARG A 41 -2.77 6.52 -0.96
C ARG A 41 -1.78 7.68 -0.78
N VAL A 42 -1.02 7.92 -1.82
CA VAL A 42 -0.17 9.10 -1.94
C VAL A 42 -1.07 10.24 -2.45
N ASN A 43 -1.13 11.35 -1.70
CA ASN A 43 -2.08 12.43 -1.97
C ASN A 43 -1.96 13.01 -3.39
N ASP A 44 -0.75 13.06 -3.93
CA ASP A 44 -0.50 13.60 -5.27
C ASP A 44 -0.71 12.58 -6.39
N ASN A 45 -1.01 11.33 -6.05
CA ASN A 45 -1.25 10.28 -7.03
C ASN A 45 -2.74 9.94 -7.09
N THR A 46 -3.42 10.44 -8.11
CA THR A 46 -4.85 10.16 -8.32
C THR A 46 -5.10 8.90 -9.15
N ASP A 47 -4.04 8.23 -9.60
CA ASP A 47 -4.12 7.05 -10.47
C ASP A 47 -4.13 5.74 -9.72
N GLU A 48 -3.81 5.76 -8.43
CA GLU A 48 -3.66 4.54 -7.65
C GLU A 48 -4.13 4.71 -6.20
N ILE A 49 -4.77 3.66 -5.71
CA ILE A 49 -5.01 3.45 -4.29
C ILE A 49 -4.45 2.08 -3.93
N ASP A 50 -3.76 1.99 -2.80
CA ASP A 50 -3.24 0.72 -2.31
C ASP A 50 -4.21 0.10 -1.32
N VAL A 51 -4.47 -1.18 -1.49
CA VAL A 51 -5.32 -1.98 -0.60
C VAL A 51 -4.42 -2.95 0.16
N ALA A 52 -4.64 -3.06 1.47
CA ALA A 52 -3.87 -3.99 2.29
C ALA A 52 -4.13 -5.44 1.84
N GLY A 53 -3.05 -6.13 1.43
CA GLY A 53 -3.17 -7.48 0.86
C GLY A 53 -3.75 -8.52 1.82
N GLY A 54 -3.56 -8.31 3.14
CA GLY A 54 -4.15 -9.18 4.15
C GLY A 54 -5.68 -9.10 4.25
N THR A 55 -6.30 -8.11 3.61
CA THR A 55 -7.77 -7.98 3.59
C THR A 55 -8.44 -8.72 2.43
N LEU A 56 -7.66 -9.27 1.51
CA LEU A 56 -8.21 -10.06 0.40
C LEU A 56 -8.83 -11.35 0.91
N ASP A 57 -9.94 -11.76 0.31
CA ASP A 57 -10.57 -13.04 0.63
C ASP A 57 -9.63 -14.21 0.35
N ASP A 58 -8.84 -14.11 -0.70
CA ASP A 58 -7.74 -15.04 -1.01
C ASP A 58 -6.44 -14.24 -1.12
N PRO A 59 -5.68 -14.08 -0.04
CA PRO A 59 -4.42 -13.35 -0.08
C PRO A 59 -3.39 -13.94 -1.03
N GLY A 60 -3.47 -15.23 -1.32
CA GLY A 60 -2.59 -15.90 -2.27
C GLY A 60 -2.85 -15.53 -3.73
N ALA A 61 -3.98 -14.88 -4.03
CA ALA A 61 -4.31 -14.46 -5.39
C ALA A 61 -3.43 -13.32 -5.90
N ALA A 62 -2.77 -12.58 -5.00
CA ALA A 62 -1.94 -11.44 -5.35
C ALA A 62 -0.54 -11.57 -4.72
N ALA A 63 0.32 -12.33 -5.38
CA ALA A 63 1.70 -12.48 -4.94
C ALA A 63 2.48 -11.16 -5.11
N PRO A 64 3.35 -10.79 -4.16
CA PRO A 64 4.19 -9.61 -4.31
C PRO A 64 5.09 -9.71 -5.53
N LYS A 65 5.23 -8.60 -6.26
CA LYS A 65 6.07 -8.53 -7.47
C LYS A 65 7.36 -7.76 -7.25
N PHE A 66 7.42 -6.92 -6.23
CA PHE A 66 8.60 -6.15 -5.88
C PHE A 66 8.51 -5.76 -4.41
N GLN A 67 9.62 -5.25 -3.88
CA GLN A 67 9.70 -4.75 -2.51
C GLN A 67 10.30 -3.34 -2.49
N ILE A 68 10.00 -2.61 -1.44
CA ILE A 68 10.55 -1.27 -1.20
C ILE A 68 11.09 -1.20 0.24
N PHE A 69 11.98 -0.25 0.50
CA PHE A 69 12.58 -0.03 1.81
C PHE A 69 13.27 -1.27 2.40
N LYS A 70 13.86 -2.09 1.55
CA LYS A 70 14.54 -3.33 1.96
C LYS A 70 15.62 -3.07 3.02
N LYS A 71 16.34 -1.96 2.89
CA LYS A 71 17.39 -1.57 3.84
C LYS A 71 16.88 -1.33 5.26
N ASP A 72 15.59 -1.00 5.40
CA ASP A 72 14.95 -0.73 6.68
C ASP A 72 14.35 -1.99 7.31
N SER A 73 14.48 -3.12 6.64
CA SER A 73 13.96 -4.39 7.12
C SER A 73 14.72 -4.86 8.37
N PRO A 74 14.02 -5.26 9.44
CA PRO A 74 14.68 -5.80 10.61
C PRO A 74 15.46 -7.07 10.30
N ARG A 75 16.54 -7.32 11.05
CA ARG A 75 17.39 -8.49 10.81
C ARG A 75 16.65 -9.83 10.90
N PHE A 76 15.64 -9.91 11.77
CA PHE A 76 14.88 -11.16 11.91
C PHE A 76 13.96 -11.45 10.72
N MET A 77 13.79 -10.49 9.80
CA MET A 77 13.04 -10.68 8.56
C MET A 77 13.90 -11.21 7.42
N GLN A 78 15.14 -11.60 7.70
CA GLN A 78 16.03 -12.22 6.71
C GLN A 78 15.39 -13.52 6.19
N GLY A 79 15.49 -13.74 4.88
CA GLY A 79 14.91 -14.91 4.23
C GLY A 79 13.50 -14.69 3.68
N PHE A 80 12.88 -13.53 3.97
CA PHE A 80 11.68 -13.14 3.25
C PHE A 80 12.11 -12.81 1.82
N ASP A 81 11.53 -13.44 0.88
CA ASP A 81 11.88 -13.52 -0.54
C ASP A 81 12.92 -12.51 -1.06
N GLU A 82 14.22 -12.87 -0.94
CA GLU A 82 15.33 -12.04 -1.40
C GLU A 82 15.39 -11.97 -2.94
N THR A 83 14.62 -12.80 -3.63
CA THR A 83 14.59 -12.80 -5.09
C THR A 83 13.70 -11.70 -5.66
N LEU A 84 12.82 -11.10 -4.83
CA LEU A 84 11.99 -9.99 -5.28
C LEU A 84 12.85 -8.76 -5.56
N PRO A 85 12.69 -8.13 -6.73
CA PRO A 85 13.44 -6.92 -7.03
C PRO A 85 13.02 -5.78 -6.11
N GLU A 86 14.01 -4.99 -5.69
CA GLU A 86 13.75 -3.74 -4.97
C GLU A 86 13.53 -2.60 -5.96
N LYS A 87 12.46 -1.83 -5.78
CA LYS A 87 12.18 -0.66 -6.59
C LYS A 87 12.87 0.57 -6.01
N ASP A 88 13.40 1.42 -6.87
CA ASP A 88 13.94 2.71 -6.47
C ASP A 88 12.79 3.63 -6.02
N VAL A 89 12.65 3.75 -4.72
CA VAL A 89 11.56 4.51 -4.09
C VAL A 89 11.69 6.00 -4.37
N GLU A 90 12.91 6.53 -4.37
CA GLU A 90 13.12 7.96 -4.64
C GLU A 90 12.70 8.33 -6.05
N ALA A 91 13.11 7.55 -7.05
CA ALA A 91 12.71 7.77 -8.43
C ALA A 91 11.19 7.67 -8.58
N TYR A 92 10.58 6.69 -7.92
CA TYR A 92 9.13 6.50 -7.95
C TYR A 92 8.37 7.73 -7.38
N PHE A 93 8.74 8.17 -6.17
CA PHE A 93 8.07 9.31 -5.55
C PHE A 93 8.38 10.63 -6.24
N ASN A 94 9.59 10.82 -6.78
CA ASN A 94 9.92 12.01 -7.55
C ASN A 94 9.07 12.08 -8.81
N GLY A 95 8.86 10.98 -9.50
CA GLY A 95 7.96 10.92 -10.64
C GLY A 95 6.52 11.35 -10.30
N LEU A 96 6.01 10.96 -9.13
CA LEU A 96 4.70 11.37 -8.67
C LEU A 96 4.62 12.86 -8.35
N ARG A 97 5.67 13.42 -7.77
CA ARG A 97 5.73 14.85 -7.39
C ARG A 97 5.80 15.78 -8.59
N GLU A 98 6.27 15.29 -9.72
CA GLU A 98 6.39 16.06 -10.95
C GLU A 98 5.11 16.10 -11.80
N ARG A 99 4.08 15.37 -11.39
CA ARG A 99 2.80 15.33 -12.10
C ARG A 99 1.97 16.63 -11.85
#